data_0ca362409de92c1fcd48b9737e47bebc
#
_entry.id   0ca362409de92c1fcd48b9737e47bebc
#
_cell.length_a   1.000
_cell.length_b   1.000
_cell.length_c   1.000
_cell.angle_alpha   90.00
_cell.angle_beta   90.00
_cell.angle_gamma   90.00
#
_symmetry.space_group_name_H-M   'P 1'
#
loop_
_entity.id
_entity.type
_entity.pdbx_description
1 polymer ?
#
loop_
_entity_poly.entity_id
_entity_poly.type
_entity_poly.pdbx_seq_one_letter_code
_entity_poly.pdbx_strand_id
1 'polypeptide(L)'
;AVQKWLDQLRDVMYDVDDIIDLARFKGSVLLPNYPMSSSRKSTACSGLSLSSCFSNIRIRHEVAVKIRSLNKKIDNISKDDVFLKLSHTQHNGSGSAWTPIESSSLVEPNLVGKEVVHACREVVDLVLAHKAKNVYKLAIVGTGGVGKTTLAQKIFNDKKLEGRFDHRAWVCVSKEYSMVSLLTQVLSNMKIHYEQNESVGNLQSKLKAGIADKSFFLVLDDVWHYKAWEDLLRTPLNAAATGIILVTTRDETIARVIGVDRTHRVDLMSADVGWELLWRSMNIKEEKQVKNLRDTGIEIVRKCGGLPLAIRAIAKVLASLQDQTENEWRQILGKNALSMSKLPDELNGALYLSYEVLPHQLKQCFLYCALFPEDATIFCGDLTRMWVAEGFIDEQEGQLLEDTAERYYHELIHRNLLQPDGLYFDHSWCKMHDLLRQLASYLSREECFVGDPESLGTNTMCKVRRISVVTEKDIVVLPSMDKDQYKVRCFTNLSGKSARIDNSLFKRLVCLRILD
;
A
#
# COMPACT_ATOMS: atom_id res chain seq x y z
N ALA A 1 8.42 -28.61 5.33
CA ALA A 1 9.50 -28.60 6.32
C ALA A 1 10.17 -27.21 6.38
N VAL A 2 10.71 -26.70 5.27
CA VAL A 2 11.41 -25.40 5.21
C VAL A 2 10.53 -24.25 5.70
N GLN A 3 9.26 -24.17 5.29
CA GLN A 3 8.35 -23.11 5.73
C GLN A 3 8.14 -23.14 7.25
N LYS A 4 7.91 -24.31 7.83
CA LYS A 4 7.76 -24.47 9.28
C LYS A 4 9.01 -24.03 10.04
N TRP A 5 10.18 -24.33 9.50
CA TRP A 5 11.47 -23.90 10.06
C TRP A 5 11.64 -22.37 9.99
N LEU A 6 11.31 -21.75 8.86
CA LEU A 6 11.32 -20.28 8.70
C LEU A 6 10.34 -19.60 9.68
N ASP A 7 9.15 -20.17 9.87
CA ASP A 7 8.17 -19.65 10.82
C ASP A 7 8.71 -19.69 12.25
N GLN A 8 9.37 -20.79 12.64
CA GLN A 8 10.02 -20.91 13.95
C GLN A 8 11.15 -19.90 14.14
N LEU A 9 11.97 -19.68 13.11
CA LEU A 9 13.05 -18.70 13.14
C LEU A 9 12.49 -17.27 13.29
N ARG A 10 11.44 -16.94 12.54
CA ARG A 10 10.75 -15.66 12.65
C ARG A 10 10.18 -15.43 14.05
N ASP A 11 9.52 -16.43 14.64
CA ASP A 11 8.99 -16.35 16.00
C ASP A 11 10.10 -16.10 17.03
N VAL A 12 11.27 -16.72 16.85
CA VAL A 12 12.45 -16.48 17.70
C VAL A 12 12.96 -15.05 17.54
N MET A 13 13.03 -14.52 16.34
CA MET A 13 13.45 -13.13 16.12
C MET A 13 12.52 -12.14 16.83
N TYR A 14 11.20 -12.34 16.76
CA TYR A 14 10.26 -11.52 17.52
C TYR A 14 10.41 -11.68 19.04
N ASP A 15 10.65 -12.89 19.53
CA ASP A 15 10.92 -13.11 20.96
C ASP A 15 12.21 -12.40 21.41
N VAL A 16 13.24 -12.29 20.55
CA VAL A 16 14.46 -11.50 20.81
C VAL A 16 14.12 -10.01 20.96
N ASP A 17 13.37 -9.45 20.02
CA ASP A 17 12.96 -8.05 20.07
C ASP A 17 12.14 -7.74 21.31
N ASP A 18 11.17 -8.62 21.67
CA ASP A 18 10.34 -8.46 22.86
C ASP A 18 11.18 -8.49 24.15
N ILE A 19 12.25 -9.29 24.19
CA ILE A 19 13.19 -9.32 25.32
C ILE A 19 14.02 -8.04 25.38
N ILE A 20 14.48 -7.53 24.23
CA ILE A 20 15.24 -6.28 24.14
C ILE A 20 14.36 -5.11 24.60
N ASP A 21 13.10 -5.04 24.14
CA ASP A 21 12.15 -4.02 24.57
C ASP A 21 11.90 -4.07 26.08
N LEU A 22 11.66 -5.28 26.63
CA LEU A 22 11.52 -5.46 28.06
C LEU A 22 12.74 -4.96 28.85
N ALA A 23 13.94 -5.27 28.33
CA ALA A 23 15.21 -4.83 28.94
C ALA A 23 15.37 -3.31 28.83
N ARG A 24 15.01 -2.69 27.71
CA ARG A 24 15.06 -1.22 27.50
C ARG A 24 14.05 -0.49 28.38
N PHE A 25 12.79 -0.91 28.41
CA PHE A 25 11.72 -0.23 29.14
C PHE A 25 11.78 -0.38 30.65
N LYS A 26 12.08 -1.61 31.12
CA LYS A 26 12.19 -1.89 32.55
C LYS A 26 13.63 -1.74 33.06
N GLY A 27 14.60 -1.64 32.17
CA GLY A 27 16.02 -1.79 32.48
C GLY A 27 16.86 -0.56 32.20
N SER A 28 16.31 0.67 32.20
CA SER A 28 17.11 1.90 32.13
C SER A 28 18.22 1.96 33.21
N VAL A 29 18.15 1.07 34.21
CA VAL A 29 19.13 0.83 35.27
C VAL A 29 20.07 -0.34 34.93
N LEU A 30 19.74 -1.17 33.92
CA LEU A 30 20.50 -2.41 33.62
C LEU A 30 21.60 -2.23 32.56
N LEU A 31 21.49 -1.18 31.73
CA LEU A 31 22.44 -0.85 30.67
C LEU A 31 22.95 0.59 30.87
N PRO A 32 23.97 0.82 31.72
CA PRO A 32 24.41 2.15 32.11
C PRO A 32 25.11 2.97 31.01
N ASN A 33 25.31 2.41 29.81
CA ASN A 33 26.12 3.03 28.75
C ASN A 33 25.32 3.43 27.48
N TYR A 34 23.98 3.49 27.52
CA TYR A 34 23.23 4.10 26.43
C TYR A 34 22.94 5.57 26.76
N PRO A 35 23.42 6.54 25.96
CA PRO A 35 23.10 7.95 26.18
C PRO A 35 21.62 8.20 25.86
N MET A 36 20.79 8.28 26.90
CA MET A 36 19.47 8.90 26.80
C MET A 36 19.69 10.38 26.52
N SER A 37 19.13 10.88 25.41
CA SER A 37 19.10 12.29 25.04
C SER A 37 18.67 13.15 26.23
N SER A 38 19.55 14.09 26.52
CA SER A 38 19.49 15.05 27.61
C SER A 38 18.14 15.72 27.84
N SER A 39 17.56 15.53 29.02
CA SER A 39 17.00 16.68 29.76
C SER A 39 16.74 16.34 31.23
N ARG A 40 17.27 17.24 32.06
CA ARG A 40 17.09 17.44 33.51
C ARG A 40 18.06 16.70 34.43
N LYS A 41 19.12 17.41 34.76
CA LYS A 41 19.82 17.31 36.04
C LYS A 41 18.81 17.60 37.16
N SER A 42 18.46 16.61 37.95
CA SER A 42 17.96 16.82 39.30
C SER A 42 18.96 16.20 40.28
N THR A 43 19.70 17.08 40.91
CA THR A 43 20.41 16.81 42.15
C THR A 43 19.38 16.51 43.22
N ALA A 44 19.30 15.27 43.72
CA ALA A 44 18.84 15.03 45.07
C ALA A 44 19.09 13.61 45.55
N CYS A 45 19.81 13.50 46.61
CA CYS A 45 19.72 12.58 47.74
C CYS A 45 19.86 11.08 47.55
N SER A 46 20.99 10.59 47.98
CA SER A 46 21.28 9.27 48.50
C SER A 46 20.22 8.80 49.53
N GLY A 47 19.28 8.01 49.07
CA GLY A 47 18.45 7.14 49.89
C GLY A 47 18.37 5.81 49.18
N LEU A 48 19.12 4.81 49.62
CA LEU A 48 19.03 3.43 49.12
C LEU A 48 17.62 2.87 49.41
N SER A 49 16.73 3.01 48.46
CA SER A 49 15.42 2.37 48.50
C SER A 49 15.62 0.89 48.18
N LEU A 50 15.52 0.04 49.19
CA LEU A 50 15.54 -1.43 49.05
C LEU A 50 14.53 -1.92 47.99
N SER A 51 13.41 -1.24 47.82
CA SER A 51 12.39 -1.53 46.80
C SER A 51 12.92 -1.43 45.35
N SER A 52 13.81 -0.49 45.03
CA SER A 52 14.39 -0.39 43.68
C SER A 52 15.38 -1.51 43.40
N CYS A 53 16.10 -1.98 44.43
CA CYS A 53 17.04 -3.10 44.29
C CYS A 53 16.29 -4.42 44.03
N PHE A 54 15.20 -4.70 44.76
CA PHE A 54 14.39 -5.87 44.53
C PHE A 54 13.67 -5.86 43.18
N SER A 55 13.20 -4.68 42.72
CA SER A 55 12.63 -4.50 41.38
C SER A 55 13.63 -4.88 40.29
N ASN A 56 14.87 -4.39 40.42
CA ASN A 56 15.95 -4.68 39.47
C ASN A 56 16.33 -6.18 39.44
N ILE A 57 16.36 -6.83 40.58
CA ILE A 57 16.62 -8.28 40.65
C ILE A 57 15.50 -9.09 39.97
N ARG A 58 14.24 -8.70 40.18
CA ARG A 58 13.09 -9.34 39.55
C ARG A 58 13.11 -9.20 38.03
N ILE A 59 13.40 -8.00 37.53
CA ILE A 59 13.50 -7.73 36.08
C ILE A 59 14.66 -8.52 35.47
N ARG A 60 15.84 -8.53 36.11
CA ARG A 60 16.97 -9.33 35.65
C ARG A 60 16.65 -10.81 35.62
N HIS A 61 15.92 -11.31 36.60
CA HIS A 61 15.49 -12.71 36.63
C HIS A 61 14.49 -13.00 35.50
N GLU A 62 13.50 -12.13 35.25
CA GLU A 62 12.53 -12.27 34.18
C GLU A 62 13.21 -12.31 32.82
N VAL A 63 14.13 -11.36 32.54
CA VAL A 63 14.92 -11.32 31.31
C VAL A 63 15.79 -12.57 31.17
N ALA A 64 16.47 -13.00 32.23
CA ALA A 64 17.30 -14.19 32.20
C ALA A 64 16.51 -15.49 31.94
N VAL A 65 15.29 -15.60 32.47
CA VAL A 65 14.40 -16.72 32.17
C VAL A 65 13.95 -16.73 30.73
N LYS A 66 13.59 -15.54 30.19
CA LYS A 66 13.20 -15.39 28.78
C LYS A 66 14.36 -15.72 27.84
N ILE A 67 15.59 -15.23 28.14
CA ILE A 67 16.80 -15.56 27.36
C ILE A 67 17.08 -17.07 27.39
N ARG A 68 16.96 -17.74 28.54
CA ARG A 68 17.15 -19.19 28.61
C ARG A 68 16.12 -19.95 27.77
N SER A 69 14.85 -19.52 27.79
CA SER A 69 13.82 -20.11 26.98
C SER A 69 14.09 -19.90 25.47
N LEU A 70 14.56 -18.70 25.12
CA LEU A 70 14.95 -18.33 23.76
C LEU A 70 16.11 -19.20 23.26
N ASN A 71 17.19 -19.33 24.05
CA ASN A 71 18.34 -20.16 23.69
C ASN A 71 17.91 -21.62 23.44
N LYS A 72 17.00 -22.15 24.27
CA LYS A 72 16.48 -23.50 24.05
C LYS A 72 15.69 -23.61 22.74
N LYS A 73 14.95 -22.57 22.33
CA LYS A 73 14.27 -22.55 21.02
C LYS A 73 15.28 -22.49 19.89
N ILE A 74 16.31 -21.66 20.00
CA ILE A 74 17.40 -21.54 19.00
C ILE A 74 18.12 -22.88 18.85
N ASP A 75 18.48 -23.55 19.96
CA ASP A 75 19.11 -24.86 19.96
C ASP A 75 18.26 -25.92 19.26
N ASN A 76 16.94 -25.87 19.46
CA ASN A 76 16.04 -26.80 18.79
C ASN A 76 15.97 -26.54 17.28
N ILE A 77 15.95 -25.27 16.85
CA ILE A 77 15.92 -24.87 15.44
C ILE A 77 17.24 -25.21 14.75
N SER A 78 18.38 -25.00 15.44
CA SER A 78 19.72 -25.31 14.90
C SER A 78 19.99 -26.80 14.70
N LYS A 79 19.27 -27.65 15.41
CA LYS A 79 19.36 -29.13 15.30
C LYS A 79 18.41 -29.70 14.24
N ASP A 80 17.60 -28.86 13.59
CA ASP A 80 16.71 -29.31 12.52
C ASP A 80 17.54 -29.68 11.28
N ASP A 81 17.25 -30.84 10.67
CA ASP A 81 17.92 -31.32 9.46
C ASP A 81 17.85 -30.33 8.26
N VAL A 82 16.87 -29.43 8.27
CA VAL A 82 16.71 -28.38 7.28
C VAL A 82 17.81 -27.33 7.40
N PHE A 83 18.19 -26.95 8.64
CA PHE A 83 19.28 -25.99 8.91
C PHE A 83 20.64 -26.54 8.42
N LEU A 84 20.92 -27.81 8.71
CA LEU A 84 22.17 -28.46 8.30
C LEU A 84 22.36 -28.52 6.78
N LYS A 85 21.26 -28.57 6.02
CA LYS A 85 21.29 -28.55 4.53
C LYS A 85 21.44 -27.16 3.95
N LEU A 86 21.03 -26.10 4.65
CA LEU A 86 21.11 -24.71 4.19
C LEU A 86 22.46 -24.05 4.47
N SER A 87 23.24 -24.55 5.45
CA SER A 87 24.52 -23.96 5.85
C SER A 87 25.65 -24.08 4.80
N HIS A 88 25.41 -24.73 3.65
CA HIS A 88 26.38 -24.86 2.57
C HIS A 88 26.23 -23.85 1.44
N THR A 89 25.31 -22.91 1.52
CA THR A 89 25.10 -21.86 0.50
C THR A 89 25.44 -20.49 1.07
N GLN A 90 26.69 -20.08 0.99
CA GLN A 90 27.09 -18.69 1.28
C GLN A 90 26.70 -17.80 0.09
N HIS A 91 25.74 -16.91 0.28
CA HIS A 91 25.54 -15.76 -0.58
C HIS A 91 26.32 -14.57 -0.04
N ASN A 92 27.34 -14.16 -0.75
CA ASN A 92 28.02 -12.89 -0.53
C ASN A 92 27.10 -11.75 -0.98
N GLY A 93 26.42 -11.13 -0.04
CA GLY A 93 25.70 -9.89 -0.25
C GLY A 93 26.65 -8.71 -0.18
N SER A 94 27.08 -8.18 -1.32
CA SER A 94 27.77 -6.91 -1.41
C SER A 94 26.78 -5.77 -1.18
N GLY A 95 26.92 -5.06 -0.05
CA GLY A 95 26.20 -3.82 0.21
C GLY A 95 26.68 -2.73 -0.76
N SER A 96 25.78 -2.29 -1.65
CA SER A 96 26.05 -1.14 -2.51
C SER A 96 25.79 0.17 -1.76
N ALA A 97 26.78 1.04 -1.78
CA ALA A 97 26.68 2.39 -1.24
C ALA A 97 25.66 3.23 -2.05
N TRP A 98 24.80 3.92 -1.34
CA TRP A 98 23.72 4.74 -1.88
C TRP A 98 24.22 6.13 -2.29
N THR A 99 23.89 6.56 -3.51
CA THR A 99 23.97 7.96 -3.93
C THR A 99 22.56 8.56 -3.96
N PRO A 100 22.34 9.75 -3.36
CA PRO A 100 21.03 10.41 -3.37
C PRO A 100 20.67 10.91 -4.79
N ILE A 101 19.47 10.61 -5.26
CA ILE A 101 18.94 11.14 -6.52
C ILE A 101 17.88 12.18 -6.20
N GLU A 102 18.06 13.40 -6.75
CA GLU A 102 17.13 14.52 -6.63
C GLU A 102 15.78 14.23 -7.30
N SER A 103 14.70 14.67 -6.66
CA SER A 103 13.31 14.46 -7.05
C SER A 103 12.91 15.27 -8.29
N SER A 104 12.24 14.64 -9.25
CA SER A 104 11.59 15.32 -10.38
C SER A 104 10.07 15.28 -10.26
N SER A 105 9.42 16.40 -10.62
CA SER A 105 7.98 16.65 -10.61
C SER A 105 7.17 15.60 -11.37
N LEU A 106 6.24 14.95 -10.67
CA LEU A 106 5.41 13.87 -11.21
C LEU A 106 4.08 14.41 -11.77
N VAL A 107 4.11 14.85 -13.00
CA VAL A 107 2.98 14.65 -13.90
C VAL A 107 3.34 13.41 -14.70
N GLU A 108 2.50 12.35 -14.72
CA GLU A 108 2.70 11.19 -15.58
C GLU A 108 2.74 11.63 -17.06
N PRO A 109 3.90 11.96 -17.64
CA PRO A 109 3.93 12.60 -18.95
C PRO A 109 3.83 11.61 -20.11
N ASN A 110 3.92 10.30 -19.85
CA ASN A 110 4.19 9.34 -20.90
C ASN A 110 3.11 8.24 -20.97
N LEU A 111 1.99 8.57 -21.61
CA LEU A 111 1.21 7.56 -22.30
C LEU A 111 2.06 6.97 -23.43
N VAL A 112 2.40 5.71 -23.32
CA VAL A 112 3.14 4.95 -24.35
C VAL A 112 2.14 4.17 -25.18
N GLY A 113 2.36 4.13 -26.48
CA GLY A 113 1.52 3.43 -27.43
C GLY A 113 0.56 4.37 -28.19
N LYS A 114 0.56 4.22 -29.52
CA LYS A 114 -0.31 5.01 -30.40
C LYS A 114 -1.79 4.68 -30.16
N GLU A 115 -2.09 3.44 -29.80
CA GLU A 115 -3.44 2.96 -29.52
C GLU A 115 -4.07 3.68 -28.33
N VAL A 116 -3.32 3.91 -27.26
CA VAL A 116 -3.81 4.61 -26.07
C VAL A 116 -4.08 6.08 -26.36
N VAL A 117 -3.20 6.72 -27.16
CA VAL A 117 -3.38 8.11 -27.61
C VAL A 117 -4.61 8.22 -28.52
N HIS A 118 -4.82 7.23 -29.40
CA HIS A 118 -6.00 7.17 -30.28
C HIS A 118 -7.28 7.00 -29.46
N ALA A 119 -7.28 6.03 -28.54
CA ALA A 119 -8.41 5.80 -27.64
C ALA A 119 -8.80 7.04 -26.82
N CYS A 120 -7.80 7.75 -26.28
CA CYS A 120 -8.03 9.00 -25.57
C CYS A 120 -8.75 10.04 -26.48
N ARG A 121 -8.27 10.23 -27.70
CA ARG A 121 -8.88 11.17 -28.67
C ARG A 121 -10.29 10.73 -29.04
N GLU A 122 -10.50 9.47 -29.35
CA GLU A 122 -11.81 8.92 -29.70
C GLU A 122 -12.84 9.18 -28.58
N VAL A 123 -12.48 8.89 -27.32
CA VAL A 123 -13.37 9.12 -26.19
C VAL A 123 -13.64 10.62 -25.98
N VAL A 124 -12.61 11.47 -26.07
CA VAL A 124 -12.79 12.93 -25.99
C VAL A 124 -13.71 13.45 -27.08
N ASP A 125 -13.54 12.99 -28.32
CA ASP A 125 -14.38 13.41 -29.45
C ASP A 125 -15.83 12.91 -29.29
N LEU A 126 -16.07 11.70 -28.71
CA LEU A 126 -17.39 11.22 -28.33
C LEU A 126 -18.04 12.11 -27.28
N VAL A 127 -17.30 12.49 -26.24
CA VAL A 127 -17.78 13.39 -25.18
C VAL A 127 -18.17 14.75 -25.76
N LEU A 128 -17.38 15.30 -26.68
CA LEU A 128 -17.65 16.58 -27.35
C LEU A 128 -18.82 16.52 -28.34
N ALA A 129 -19.02 15.38 -28.98
CA ALA A 129 -20.11 15.17 -29.95
C ALA A 129 -21.48 15.01 -29.26
N HIS A 130 -21.50 14.65 -27.97
CA HIS A 130 -22.75 14.43 -27.24
C HIS A 130 -23.46 15.78 -26.94
N LYS A 131 -24.57 16.00 -27.62
CA LYS A 131 -25.42 17.21 -27.49
C LYS A 131 -26.84 16.90 -27.03
N ALA A 132 -27.13 15.64 -26.76
CA ALA A 132 -28.48 15.24 -26.35
C ALA A 132 -28.79 15.71 -24.92
N LYS A 133 -30.04 16.03 -24.64
CA LYS A 133 -30.53 16.36 -23.29
C LYS A 133 -30.71 15.06 -22.48
N ASN A 134 -29.63 14.37 -22.20
CA ASN A 134 -29.61 13.18 -21.35
C ASN A 134 -28.19 12.94 -20.80
N VAL A 135 -28.08 11.97 -19.93
CA VAL A 135 -26.81 11.52 -19.35
C VAL A 135 -26.21 10.43 -20.24
N TYR A 136 -25.02 10.68 -20.79
CA TYR A 136 -24.28 9.74 -21.62
C TYR A 136 -23.22 9.03 -20.77
N LYS A 137 -23.21 7.71 -20.81
CA LYS A 137 -22.38 6.86 -19.95
C LYS A 137 -21.36 6.11 -20.78
N LEU A 138 -20.11 6.24 -20.42
CA LEU A 138 -18.96 5.57 -21.03
C LEU A 138 -18.29 4.66 -19.99
N ALA A 139 -17.80 3.51 -20.41
CA ALA A 139 -16.97 2.67 -19.56
C ALA A 139 -15.60 2.41 -20.17
N ILE A 140 -14.57 2.42 -19.32
CA ILE A 140 -13.24 1.91 -19.61
C ILE A 140 -13.06 0.62 -18.82
N VAL A 141 -12.93 -0.51 -19.53
CA VAL A 141 -12.87 -1.84 -18.93
C VAL A 141 -11.52 -2.51 -19.21
N GLY A 142 -11.00 -3.26 -18.25
CA GLY A 142 -9.74 -4.03 -18.42
C GLY A 142 -9.20 -4.54 -17.08
N THR A 143 -8.20 -5.37 -17.13
CA THR A 143 -7.59 -5.98 -15.94
C THR A 143 -6.97 -4.95 -14.99
N GLY A 144 -6.72 -5.33 -13.72
CA GLY A 144 -6.01 -4.49 -12.76
C GLY A 144 -4.61 -4.11 -13.28
N GLY A 145 -4.20 -2.85 -13.09
CA GLY A 145 -2.87 -2.38 -13.50
C GLY A 145 -2.64 -2.17 -15.01
N VAL A 146 -3.68 -2.33 -15.84
CA VAL A 146 -3.59 -2.13 -17.31
C VAL A 146 -3.58 -0.66 -17.74
N GLY A 147 -3.89 0.27 -16.83
CA GLY A 147 -3.86 1.71 -17.09
C GLY A 147 -5.22 2.36 -17.33
N LYS A 148 -6.33 1.76 -16.90
CA LYS A 148 -7.68 2.35 -17.00
C LYS A 148 -7.79 3.74 -16.38
N THR A 149 -7.35 3.86 -15.12
CA THR A 149 -7.31 5.13 -14.38
C THR A 149 -6.45 6.17 -15.09
N THR A 150 -5.29 5.77 -15.62
CA THR A 150 -4.39 6.66 -16.37
C THR A 150 -5.06 7.18 -17.64
N LEU A 151 -5.78 6.32 -18.37
CA LEU A 151 -6.54 6.75 -19.56
C LEU A 151 -7.68 7.69 -19.17
N ALA A 152 -8.44 7.37 -18.13
CA ALA A 152 -9.53 8.21 -17.63
C ALA A 152 -9.02 9.58 -17.16
N GLN A 153 -7.87 9.64 -16.44
CA GLN A 153 -7.22 10.89 -16.03
C GLN A 153 -6.84 11.76 -17.24
N LYS A 154 -6.29 11.13 -18.29
CA LYS A 154 -5.92 11.84 -19.50
C LYS A 154 -7.12 12.43 -20.22
N ILE A 155 -8.23 11.69 -20.28
CA ILE A 155 -9.51 12.15 -20.84
C ILE A 155 -10.07 13.28 -19.97
N PHE A 156 -10.12 13.09 -18.66
CA PHE A 156 -10.67 14.07 -17.73
C PHE A 156 -9.91 15.42 -17.80
N ASN A 157 -8.58 15.39 -17.96
CA ASN A 157 -7.72 16.56 -18.02
C ASN A 157 -7.46 17.05 -19.47
N ASP A 158 -8.19 16.55 -20.48
CA ASP A 158 -8.00 17.03 -21.85
C ASP A 158 -8.43 18.49 -21.97
N LYS A 159 -7.56 19.32 -22.57
CA LYS A 159 -7.79 20.76 -22.74
C LYS A 159 -9.07 21.10 -23.50
N LYS A 160 -9.52 20.22 -24.41
CA LYS A 160 -10.77 20.42 -25.17
C LYS A 160 -12.02 20.33 -24.28
N LEU A 161 -11.93 19.68 -23.11
CA LEU A 161 -13.04 19.51 -22.16
C LEU A 161 -13.00 20.58 -21.04
N GLU A 162 -11.95 21.39 -20.98
CA GLU A 162 -11.84 22.47 -20.00
C GLU A 162 -12.92 23.54 -20.23
N GLY A 163 -13.63 23.92 -19.16
CA GLY A 163 -14.71 24.91 -19.22
C GLY A 163 -15.98 24.49 -19.98
N ARG A 164 -16.12 23.22 -20.37
CA ARG A 164 -17.28 22.70 -21.09
C ARG A 164 -18.44 22.27 -20.22
N PHE A 165 -18.19 22.03 -18.93
CA PHE A 165 -19.16 21.52 -17.98
C PHE A 165 -19.24 22.46 -16.78
N ASP A 166 -20.45 22.68 -16.28
CA ASP A 166 -20.69 23.47 -15.08
C ASP A 166 -20.11 22.81 -13.82
N HIS A 167 -20.19 21.47 -13.80
CA HIS A 167 -19.64 20.66 -12.72
C HIS A 167 -18.71 19.56 -13.26
N ARG A 168 -17.58 19.40 -12.60
CA ARG A 168 -16.65 18.29 -12.88
C ARG A 168 -16.29 17.62 -11.58
N ALA A 169 -16.37 16.29 -11.55
CA ALA A 169 -16.04 15.53 -10.36
C ALA A 169 -15.29 14.25 -10.72
N TRP A 170 -14.35 13.89 -9.86
CA TRP A 170 -13.65 12.60 -9.89
C TRP A 170 -13.85 11.90 -8.55
N VAL A 171 -14.38 10.68 -8.56
CA VAL A 171 -14.66 9.91 -7.35
C VAL A 171 -14.16 8.48 -7.53
N CYS A 172 -13.33 8.01 -6.60
CA CYS A 172 -12.96 6.60 -6.51
C CYS A 172 -14.05 5.84 -5.76
N VAL A 173 -14.49 4.72 -6.34
CA VAL A 173 -15.53 3.88 -5.72
C VAL A 173 -14.87 2.63 -5.16
N SER A 174 -14.37 2.72 -3.92
CA SER A 174 -13.74 1.60 -3.23
C SER A 174 -14.66 0.38 -3.14
N LYS A 175 -14.08 -0.79 -2.96
CA LYS A 175 -14.83 -2.05 -2.78
C LYS A 175 -15.76 -1.99 -1.57
N GLU A 176 -15.31 -1.36 -0.49
CA GLU A 176 -16.09 -1.07 0.70
C GLU A 176 -16.26 0.44 0.84
N TYR A 177 -17.40 0.97 0.47
CA TYR A 177 -17.70 2.39 0.56
C TYR A 177 -18.88 2.67 1.50
N SER A 178 -18.83 3.79 2.23
CA SER A 178 -19.98 4.33 2.94
C SER A 178 -20.86 5.14 1.98
N MET A 179 -22.16 4.89 1.98
CA MET A 179 -23.12 5.62 1.14
C MET A 179 -23.06 7.14 1.34
N VAL A 180 -22.93 7.58 2.61
CA VAL A 180 -22.79 8.99 2.96
C VAL A 180 -21.47 9.54 2.43
N SER A 181 -20.36 8.82 2.64
CA SER A 181 -19.03 9.26 2.21
C SER A 181 -18.97 9.40 0.67
N LEU A 182 -19.53 8.47 -0.09
CA LEU A 182 -19.56 8.54 -1.55
C LEU A 182 -20.33 9.76 -2.06
N LEU A 183 -21.54 10.02 -1.50
CA LEU A 183 -22.36 11.17 -1.88
C LEU A 183 -21.70 12.51 -1.49
N THR A 184 -21.09 12.58 -0.30
CA THR A 184 -20.36 13.80 0.14
C THR A 184 -19.15 14.07 -0.73
N GLN A 185 -18.43 13.05 -1.19
CA GLN A 185 -17.33 13.22 -2.16
C GLN A 185 -17.85 13.78 -3.51
N VAL A 186 -18.96 13.23 -4.03
CA VAL A 186 -19.55 13.74 -5.27
C VAL A 186 -19.96 15.20 -5.11
N LEU A 187 -20.68 15.55 -4.04
CA LEU A 187 -21.15 16.92 -3.76
C LEU A 187 -19.97 17.91 -3.59
N SER A 188 -18.96 17.52 -2.80
CA SER A 188 -17.77 18.32 -2.57
C SER A 188 -17.02 18.60 -3.88
N ASN A 189 -16.77 17.56 -4.69
CA ASN A 189 -16.06 17.71 -5.96
C ASN A 189 -16.86 18.53 -6.99
N MET A 190 -18.18 18.43 -6.97
CA MET A 190 -19.07 19.28 -7.79
C MET A 190 -19.25 20.69 -7.22
N LYS A 191 -18.67 20.99 -6.04
CA LYS A 191 -18.83 22.27 -5.32
C LYS A 191 -20.29 22.59 -4.98
N ILE A 192 -21.06 21.57 -4.64
CA ILE A 192 -22.46 21.68 -4.17
C ILE A 192 -22.44 21.69 -2.64
N HIS A 193 -23.10 22.66 -2.04
CA HIS A 193 -23.10 22.82 -0.58
C HIS A 193 -23.91 21.73 0.12
N TYR A 194 -23.33 21.15 1.18
CA TYR A 194 -23.99 20.18 2.08
C TYR A 194 -23.54 20.44 3.53
N GLU A 195 -24.29 19.94 4.50
CA GLU A 195 -23.97 20.03 5.92
C GLU A 195 -23.42 18.70 6.45
N GLN A 196 -22.69 18.75 7.56
CA GLN A 196 -22.21 17.53 8.20
C GLN A 196 -23.37 16.74 8.82
N ASN A 197 -23.28 15.39 8.78
CA ASN A 197 -24.27 14.46 9.34
C ASN A 197 -25.66 14.45 8.66
N GLU A 198 -25.73 14.81 7.39
CA GLU A 198 -26.98 14.67 6.64
C GLU A 198 -27.28 13.21 6.27
N SER A 199 -28.57 12.89 6.18
CA SER A 199 -29.03 11.60 5.71
C SER A 199 -28.75 11.39 4.21
N VAL A 200 -28.63 10.14 3.78
CA VAL A 200 -28.44 9.76 2.35
C VAL A 200 -29.49 10.44 1.47
N GLY A 201 -30.78 10.42 1.87
CA GLY A 201 -31.86 11.05 1.10
C GLY A 201 -31.73 12.56 0.95
N ASN A 202 -31.24 13.28 1.98
CA ASN A 202 -30.98 14.70 1.90
C ASN A 202 -29.82 15.00 0.95
N LEU A 203 -28.73 14.24 1.03
CA LEU A 203 -27.57 14.38 0.15
C LEU A 203 -27.95 14.11 -1.32
N GLN A 204 -28.77 13.09 -1.58
CA GLN A 204 -29.31 12.82 -2.92
C GLN A 204 -30.20 13.96 -3.43
N SER A 205 -31.03 14.54 -2.58
CA SER A 205 -31.89 15.68 -2.94
C SER A 205 -31.06 16.94 -3.25
N LYS A 206 -30.00 17.18 -2.49
CA LYS A 206 -29.06 18.28 -2.75
C LYS A 206 -28.28 18.08 -4.05
N LEU A 207 -27.81 16.86 -4.32
CA LEU A 207 -27.17 16.52 -5.57
C LEU A 207 -28.09 16.79 -6.74
N LYS A 208 -29.33 16.28 -6.67
CA LYS A 208 -30.36 16.50 -7.69
C LYS A 208 -30.63 17.98 -7.94
N ALA A 209 -30.82 18.78 -6.89
CA ALA A 209 -31.07 20.21 -6.99
C ALA A 209 -29.85 20.98 -7.55
N GLY A 210 -28.64 20.61 -7.11
CA GLY A 210 -27.41 21.27 -7.52
C GLY A 210 -27.04 21.13 -8.98
N ILE A 211 -27.47 20.02 -9.62
CA ILE A 211 -27.19 19.73 -11.05
C ILE A 211 -28.40 19.96 -11.96
N ALA A 212 -29.56 20.33 -11.42
CA ALA A 212 -30.75 20.63 -12.22
C ALA A 212 -30.42 21.74 -13.23
N ASP A 213 -30.80 21.53 -14.48
CA ASP A 213 -30.54 22.43 -15.62
C ASP A 213 -29.06 22.76 -15.91
N LYS A 214 -28.14 22.00 -15.33
CA LYS A 214 -26.69 22.16 -15.52
C LYS A 214 -26.08 20.97 -16.24
N SER A 215 -24.87 21.18 -16.74
CA SER A 215 -24.06 20.15 -17.37
C SER A 215 -22.99 19.63 -16.39
N PHE A 216 -22.74 18.31 -16.41
CA PHE A 216 -21.69 17.73 -15.58
C PHE A 216 -20.83 16.70 -16.30
N PHE A 217 -19.58 16.55 -15.83
CA PHE A 217 -18.67 15.47 -16.18
C PHE A 217 -18.21 14.77 -14.89
N LEU A 218 -18.65 13.54 -14.68
CA LEU A 218 -18.36 12.70 -13.52
C LEU A 218 -17.53 11.50 -13.93
N VAL A 219 -16.38 11.30 -13.28
CA VAL A 219 -15.62 10.06 -13.35
C VAL A 219 -15.87 9.24 -12.10
N LEU A 220 -16.28 7.99 -12.30
CA LEU A 220 -16.38 6.96 -11.26
C LEU A 220 -15.25 5.97 -11.51
N ASP A 221 -14.19 6.08 -10.72
CA ASP A 221 -12.98 5.28 -10.91
C ASP A 221 -12.98 4.03 -10.05
N ASP A 222 -12.51 2.92 -10.62
CA ASP A 222 -12.38 1.57 -10.05
C ASP A 222 -13.66 1.04 -9.39
N VAL A 223 -14.77 1.05 -10.15
CA VAL A 223 -16.08 0.58 -9.67
C VAL A 223 -16.09 -0.94 -9.55
N TRP A 224 -16.31 -1.44 -8.32
CA TRP A 224 -16.36 -2.87 -8.00
C TRP A 224 -17.79 -3.44 -7.93
N HIS A 225 -18.79 -2.60 -7.62
CA HIS A 225 -20.17 -3.00 -7.45
C HIS A 225 -21.11 -1.99 -8.09
N TYR A 226 -22.07 -2.45 -8.86
CA TYR A 226 -23.08 -1.61 -9.50
C TYR A 226 -24.04 -0.91 -8.52
N LYS A 227 -24.12 -1.38 -7.26
CA LYS A 227 -25.01 -0.80 -6.22
C LYS A 227 -24.73 0.67 -5.95
N ALA A 228 -23.48 1.11 -5.99
CA ALA A 228 -23.15 2.53 -5.87
C ALA A 228 -23.85 3.39 -6.91
N TRP A 229 -24.00 2.87 -8.12
CA TRP A 229 -24.74 3.51 -9.19
C TRP A 229 -26.25 3.44 -8.97
N GLU A 230 -26.83 2.25 -8.79
CA GLU A 230 -28.28 2.04 -8.71
C GLU A 230 -28.91 2.72 -7.50
N ASP A 231 -28.32 2.54 -6.33
CA ASP A 231 -28.91 2.98 -5.07
C ASP A 231 -28.65 4.46 -4.77
N LEU A 232 -27.54 5.01 -5.24
CA LEU A 232 -27.09 6.34 -4.81
C LEU A 232 -27.10 7.39 -5.92
N LEU A 233 -26.59 7.08 -7.10
CA LEU A 233 -26.26 8.09 -8.10
C LEU A 233 -27.25 8.15 -9.27
N ARG A 234 -27.84 7.04 -9.66
CA ARG A 234 -28.72 6.95 -10.83
C ARG A 234 -29.87 7.97 -10.78
N THR A 235 -30.62 7.98 -9.68
CA THR A 235 -31.81 8.84 -9.56
C THR A 235 -31.46 10.33 -9.52
N PRO A 236 -30.54 10.80 -8.68
CA PRO A 236 -30.21 12.22 -8.66
C PRO A 236 -29.55 12.71 -9.96
N LEU A 237 -28.66 11.92 -10.57
CA LEU A 237 -27.92 12.34 -11.77
C LEU A 237 -28.80 12.45 -13.03
N ASN A 238 -29.90 11.72 -13.08
CA ASN A 238 -30.86 11.82 -14.19
C ASN A 238 -31.63 13.17 -14.21
N ALA A 239 -31.49 14.02 -13.20
CA ALA A 239 -32.10 15.34 -13.16
C ALA A 239 -31.35 16.44 -13.92
N ALA A 240 -30.13 16.16 -14.35
CA ALA A 240 -29.30 17.11 -15.08
C ALA A 240 -29.81 17.34 -16.51
N ALA A 241 -29.54 18.53 -17.05
CA ALA A 241 -29.84 18.85 -18.43
C ALA A 241 -29.00 18.03 -19.42
N THR A 242 -27.73 17.86 -19.11
CA THR A 242 -26.75 17.08 -19.89
C THR A 242 -25.67 16.56 -18.94
N GLY A 243 -25.28 15.30 -19.07
CA GLY A 243 -24.22 14.75 -18.26
C GLY A 243 -23.37 13.71 -18.99
N ILE A 244 -22.11 13.68 -18.62
CA ILE A 244 -21.18 12.63 -19.03
C ILE A 244 -20.75 11.87 -17.77
N ILE A 245 -20.86 10.55 -17.81
CA ILE A 245 -20.34 9.66 -16.78
C ILE A 245 -19.31 8.74 -17.42
N LEU A 246 -18.10 8.78 -16.91
CA LEU A 246 -17.02 7.91 -17.30
C LEU A 246 -16.73 6.94 -16.15
N VAL A 247 -16.95 5.65 -16.37
CA VAL A 247 -16.74 4.59 -15.37
C VAL A 247 -15.49 3.83 -15.72
N THR A 248 -14.61 3.58 -14.76
CA THR A 248 -13.57 2.56 -14.92
C THR A 248 -13.91 1.34 -14.07
N THR A 249 -13.72 0.15 -14.60
CA THR A 249 -14.00 -1.11 -13.89
C THR A 249 -13.14 -2.26 -14.44
N ARG A 250 -12.98 -3.30 -13.64
CA ARG A 250 -12.34 -4.56 -14.05
C ARG A 250 -13.35 -5.55 -14.66
N ASP A 251 -14.62 -5.38 -14.32
CA ASP A 251 -15.69 -6.28 -14.74
C ASP A 251 -16.65 -5.61 -15.74
N GLU A 252 -16.70 -6.17 -16.93
CA GLU A 252 -17.60 -5.70 -18.00
C GLU A 252 -19.09 -5.86 -17.63
N THR A 253 -19.39 -6.80 -16.72
CA THR A 253 -20.76 -7.00 -16.22
C THR A 253 -21.28 -5.77 -15.49
N ILE A 254 -20.39 -5.10 -14.72
CA ILE A 254 -20.72 -3.86 -14.00
C ILE A 254 -21.07 -2.75 -14.99
N ALA A 255 -20.26 -2.57 -16.04
CA ALA A 255 -20.53 -1.60 -17.09
C ALA A 255 -21.90 -1.85 -17.77
N ARG A 256 -22.22 -3.12 -18.02
CA ARG A 256 -23.50 -3.53 -18.61
C ARG A 256 -24.69 -3.25 -17.69
N VAL A 257 -24.57 -3.52 -16.39
CA VAL A 257 -25.64 -3.26 -15.39
C VAL A 257 -25.85 -1.76 -15.20
N ILE A 258 -24.78 -0.96 -15.17
CA ILE A 258 -24.87 0.52 -15.15
C ILE A 258 -25.60 1.04 -16.41
N GLY A 259 -25.65 0.24 -17.48
CA GLY A 259 -26.26 0.60 -18.76
C GLY A 259 -25.45 1.66 -19.48
N VAL A 260 -24.15 1.40 -19.68
CA VAL A 260 -23.27 2.31 -20.42
C VAL A 260 -23.62 2.28 -21.92
N ASP A 261 -23.54 3.45 -22.55
CA ASP A 261 -23.83 3.61 -23.97
C ASP A 261 -22.68 3.11 -24.85
N ARG A 262 -21.45 3.18 -24.33
CA ARG A 262 -20.26 2.68 -25.01
C ARG A 262 -19.20 2.18 -24.02
N THR A 263 -18.59 1.06 -24.36
CA THR A 263 -17.47 0.47 -23.62
C THR A 263 -16.20 0.56 -24.44
N HIS A 264 -15.13 1.07 -23.84
CA HIS A 264 -13.77 1.00 -24.35
C HIS A 264 -13.00 -0.05 -23.54
N ARG A 265 -12.47 -1.07 -24.21
CA ARG A 265 -11.63 -2.09 -23.57
C ARG A 265 -10.17 -1.69 -23.67
N VAL A 266 -9.47 -1.72 -22.55
CA VAL A 266 -8.01 -1.54 -22.50
C VAL A 266 -7.38 -2.92 -22.42
N ASP A 267 -6.65 -3.27 -23.47
CA ASP A 267 -5.95 -4.55 -23.58
C ASP A 267 -4.52 -4.45 -23.00
N LEU A 268 -3.93 -5.62 -22.73
CA LEU A 268 -2.53 -5.73 -22.36
C LEU A 268 -1.63 -5.21 -23.49
N MET A 269 -0.51 -4.63 -23.13
CA MET A 269 0.43 -4.04 -24.09
C MET A 269 1.06 -5.13 -24.99
N SER A 270 1.20 -4.83 -26.28
CA SER A 270 2.02 -5.63 -27.17
C SER A 270 3.50 -5.59 -26.74
N ALA A 271 4.29 -6.55 -27.18
CA ALA A 271 5.70 -6.65 -26.80
C ALA A 271 6.49 -5.37 -27.17
N ASP A 272 6.20 -4.77 -28.30
CA ASP A 272 6.91 -3.56 -28.78
C ASP A 272 6.51 -2.32 -27.96
N VAL A 273 5.23 -2.15 -27.67
CA VAL A 273 4.75 -1.05 -26.82
C VAL A 273 5.24 -1.23 -25.39
N GLY A 274 5.24 -2.47 -24.88
CA GLY A 274 5.79 -2.78 -23.56
C GLY A 274 7.30 -2.54 -23.48
N TRP A 275 8.04 -2.80 -24.55
CA TRP A 275 9.46 -2.44 -24.66
C TRP A 275 9.66 -0.92 -24.57
N GLU A 276 8.85 -0.15 -25.29
CA GLU A 276 8.90 1.31 -25.23
C GLU A 276 8.61 1.80 -23.80
N LEU A 277 7.63 1.22 -23.11
CA LEU A 277 7.34 1.54 -21.71
C LEU A 277 8.49 1.19 -20.80
N LEU A 278 9.14 0.04 -21.00
CA LEU A 278 10.24 -0.45 -20.17
C LEU A 278 11.40 0.56 -20.15
N TRP A 279 11.98 0.87 -21.30
CA TRP A 279 13.15 1.74 -21.35
C TRP A 279 12.84 3.18 -20.98
N ARG A 280 11.66 3.72 -21.33
CA ARG A 280 11.22 5.05 -20.85
C ARG A 280 11.07 5.10 -19.33
N SER A 281 10.54 4.05 -18.72
CA SER A 281 10.40 3.94 -17.26
C SER A 281 11.75 3.83 -16.52
N MET A 282 12.82 3.47 -17.23
CA MET A 282 14.20 3.52 -16.76
C MET A 282 14.84 4.92 -16.88
N ASN A 283 14.08 5.94 -17.30
CA ASN A 283 14.56 7.31 -17.61
C ASN A 283 15.57 7.37 -18.75
N ILE A 284 15.54 6.40 -19.67
CA ILE A 284 16.36 6.40 -20.88
C ILE A 284 15.69 7.33 -21.90
N LYS A 285 16.46 8.25 -22.52
CA LYS A 285 15.92 9.27 -23.41
C LYS A 285 15.68 8.75 -24.84
N GLU A 286 16.54 7.84 -25.29
CA GLU A 286 16.51 7.31 -26.65
C GLU A 286 16.69 5.79 -26.66
N GLU A 287 15.87 5.08 -27.43
CA GLU A 287 15.96 3.63 -27.59
C GLU A 287 17.36 3.16 -28.04
N LYS A 288 18.07 4.01 -28.80
CA LYS A 288 19.42 3.70 -29.30
C LYS A 288 20.41 3.32 -28.20
N GLN A 289 20.23 3.87 -26.99
CA GLN A 289 21.11 3.61 -25.83
C GLN A 289 21.00 2.18 -25.30
N VAL A 290 19.88 1.51 -25.55
CA VAL A 290 19.58 0.15 -25.08
C VAL A 290 19.18 -0.80 -26.22
N LYS A 291 19.47 -0.43 -27.47
CA LYS A 291 19.09 -1.20 -28.65
C LYS A 291 19.63 -2.64 -28.61
N ASN A 292 20.83 -2.83 -28.07
CA ASN A 292 21.46 -4.14 -27.87
C ASN A 292 20.76 -5.01 -26.79
N LEU A 293 19.91 -4.43 -25.94
CA LEU A 293 19.16 -5.11 -24.89
C LEU A 293 17.70 -5.40 -25.29
N ARG A 294 17.31 -5.03 -26.51
CA ARG A 294 15.92 -5.11 -26.97
C ARG A 294 15.34 -6.52 -26.89
N ASP A 295 16.07 -7.52 -27.33
CA ASP A 295 15.57 -8.90 -27.35
C ASP A 295 15.32 -9.41 -25.93
N THR A 296 16.27 -9.19 -25.03
CA THR A 296 16.14 -9.54 -23.61
C THR A 296 15.03 -8.71 -22.95
N GLY A 297 14.91 -7.42 -23.30
CA GLY A 297 13.85 -6.56 -22.81
C GLY A 297 12.44 -7.01 -23.25
N ILE A 298 12.28 -7.43 -24.49
CA ILE A 298 11.01 -8.01 -24.99
C ILE A 298 10.67 -9.30 -24.23
N GLU A 299 11.66 -10.12 -23.91
CA GLU A 299 11.46 -11.34 -23.13
C GLU A 299 10.99 -11.02 -21.69
N ILE A 300 11.56 -9.98 -21.07
CA ILE A 300 11.10 -9.45 -19.77
C ILE A 300 9.65 -8.96 -19.88
N VAL A 301 9.30 -8.17 -20.90
CA VAL A 301 7.94 -7.67 -21.12
C VAL A 301 6.93 -8.82 -21.27
N ARG A 302 7.29 -9.88 -21.99
CA ARG A 302 6.45 -11.09 -22.12
C ARG A 302 6.23 -11.76 -20.76
N LYS A 303 7.27 -11.85 -19.93
CA LYS A 303 7.14 -12.38 -18.56
C LYS A 303 6.30 -11.48 -17.64
N CYS A 304 6.25 -10.18 -17.91
CA CYS A 304 5.31 -9.26 -17.26
C CYS A 304 3.86 -9.41 -17.78
N GLY A 305 3.62 -10.31 -18.76
CA GLY A 305 2.30 -10.51 -19.36
C GLY A 305 1.77 -9.27 -20.10
N GLY A 306 2.64 -8.34 -20.51
CA GLY A 306 2.23 -7.07 -21.13
C GLY A 306 1.50 -6.11 -20.18
N LEU A 307 1.57 -6.35 -18.86
CA LEU A 307 0.90 -5.53 -17.85
C LEU A 307 1.74 -4.27 -17.54
N PRO A 308 1.23 -3.04 -17.82
CA PRO A 308 2.00 -1.80 -17.62
C PRO A 308 2.55 -1.61 -16.21
N LEU A 309 1.76 -1.93 -15.18
CA LEU A 309 2.20 -1.84 -13.79
C LEU A 309 3.42 -2.73 -13.52
N ALA A 310 3.39 -3.98 -14.01
CA ALA A 310 4.48 -4.93 -13.84
C ALA A 310 5.73 -4.52 -14.64
N ILE A 311 5.54 -3.99 -15.86
CA ILE A 311 6.64 -3.48 -16.70
C ILE A 311 7.32 -2.30 -16.01
N ARG A 312 6.57 -1.37 -15.45
CA ARG A 312 7.12 -0.21 -14.71
C ARG A 312 7.86 -0.62 -13.43
N ALA A 313 7.32 -1.58 -12.70
CA ALA A 313 7.97 -2.10 -11.50
C ALA A 313 9.32 -2.76 -11.84
N ILE A 314 9.37 -3.62 -12.85
CA ILE A 314 10.62 -4.28 -13.27
C ILE A 314 11.61 -3.28 -13.90
N ALA A 315 11.13 -2.26 -14.60
CA ALA A 315 11.98 -1.21 -15.17
C ALA A 315 12.80 -0.51 -14.09
N LYS A 316 12.20 -0.25 -12.92
CA LYS A 316 12.92 0.35 -11.79
C LYS A 316 13.96 -0.59 -11.19
N VAL A 317 13.68 -1.89 -11.17
CA VAL A 317 14.67 -2.90 -10.78
C VAL A 317 15.86 -2.88 -11.73
N LEU A 318 15.61 -2.88 -13.04
CA LEU A 318 16.66 -2.82 -14.06
C LEU A 318 17.45 -1.50 -13.99
N ALA A 319 16.76 -0.37 -13.79
CA ALA A 319 17.41 0.93 -13.63
C ALA A 319 18.34 1.02 -12.41
N SER A 320 18.11 0.22 -11.39
CA SER A 320 18.96 0.18 -10.18
C SER A 320 20.22 -0.69 -10.33
N LEU A 321 20.39 -1.41 -11.45
CA LEU A 321 21.60 -2.18 -11.73
C LEU A 321 22.78 -1.25 -12.04
N GLN A 322 23.98 -1.63 -11.57
CA GLN A 322 25.19 -0.82 -11.79
C GLN A 322 25.55 -0.73 -13.28
N ASP A 323 25.46 -1.87 -13.97
CA ASP A 323 25.77 -1.97 -15.40
C ASP A 323 24.53 -2.38 -16.18
N GLN A 324 24.27 -1.71 -17.28
CA GLN A 324 23.18 -2.05 -18.21
C GLN A 324 23.68 -3.07 -19.25
N THR A 325 23.95 -4.30 -18.77
CA THR A 325 24.44 -5.38 -19.63
C THR A 325 23.39 -6.47 -19.85
N GLU A 326 23.50 -7.17 -20.98
CA GLU A 326 22.61 -8.29 -21.28
C GLU A 326 22.70 -9.41 -20.23
N ASN A 327 23.89 -9.67 -19.70
CA ASN A 327 24.09 -10.69 -18.67
C ASN A 327 23.34 -10.37 -17.37
N GLU A 328 23.36 -9.12 -16.92
CA GLU A 328 22.62 -8.70 -15.72
C GLU A 328 21.10 -8.78 -15.94
N TRP A 329 20.62 -8.36 -17.10
CA TRP A 329 19.20 -8.49 -17.45
C TRP A 329 18.76 -9.95 -17.54
N ARG A 330 19.61 -10.83 -18.10
CA ARG A 330 19.35 -12.31 -18.12
C ARG A 330 19.36 -12.92 -16.72
N GLN A 331 20.19 -12.44 -15.80
CA GLN A 331 20.13 -12.87 -14.39
C GLN A 331 18.79 -12.53 -13.74
N ILE A 332 18.22 -11.34 -14.03
CA ILE A 332 16.88 -10.98 -13.57
C ILE A 332 15.82 -11.90 -14.16
N LEU A 333 15.90 -12.17 -15.48
CA LEU A 333 15.02 -13.13 -16.16
C LEU A 333 15.06 -14.55 -15.57
N GLY A 334 16.25 -14.99 -15.16
CA GLY A 334 16.47 -16.31 -14.58
C GLY A 334 16.00 -16.48 -13.14
N LYS A 335 15.61 -15.39 -12.46
CA LYS A 335 15.10 -15.50 -11.09
C LYS A 335 13.77 -16.26 -11.05
N ASN A 336 13.68 -17.23 -10.14
CA ASN A 336 12.48 -18.06 -9.95
C ASN A 336 11.21 -17.25 -9.59
N ALA A 337 11.39 -16.04 -9.09
CA ALA A 337 10.31 -15.11 -8.77
C ALA A 337 9.36 -14.85 -9.95
N LEU A 338 9.90 -14.74 -11.18
CA LEU A 338 9.10 -14.52 -12.40
C LEU A 338 8.27 -15.75 -12.82
N SER A 339 8.56 -16.92 -12.25
CA SER A 339 7.92 -18.20 -12.57
C SER A 339 7.17 -18.81 -11.38
N MET A 340 6.90 -18.04 -10.32
CA MET A 340 6.28 -18.57 -9.09
C MET A 340 4.83 -18.99 -9.33
N SER A 341 4.60 -20.31 -9.34
CA SER A 341 3.27 -20.95 -9.39
C SER A 341 2.47 -20.87 -8.07
N LYS A 342 3.02 -20.23 -7.02
CA LYS A 342 2.40 -20.15 -5.69
C LYS A 342 1.71 -18.82 -5.38
N LEU A 343 1.82 -17.84 -6.28
CA LEU A 343 1.08 -16.58 -6.14
C LEU A 343 -0.37 -16.80 -6.57
N PRO A 344 -1.34 -16.09 -5.98
CA PRO A 344 -2.70 -16.03 -6.51
C PRO A 344 -2.70 -15.62 -7.98
N ASP A 345 -3.64 -16.15 -8.76
CA ASP A 345 -3.71 -15.97 -10.23
C ASP A 345 -3.71 -14.50 -10.67
N GLU A 346 -4.18 -13.60 -9.80
CA GLU A 346 -4.22 -12.16 -10.06
C GLU A 346 -2.86 -11.46 -9.85
N LEU A 347 -1.89 -12.12 -9.16
CA LEU A 347 -0.60 -11.53 -8.83
C LEU A 347 0.48 -11.95 -9.82
N ASN A 348 1.06 -10.96 -10.50
CA ASN A 348 2.13 -11.18 -11.46
C ASN A 348 3.49 -11.38 -10.77
N GLY A 349 4.27 -12.36 -11.23
CA GLY A 349 5.61 -12.63 -10.71
C GLY A 349 6.58 -11.44 -10.83
N ALA A 350 6.37 -10.52 -11.77
CA ALA A 350 7.17 -9.30 -11.88
C ALA A 350 6.91 -8.32 -10.72
N LEU A 351 5.68 -8.26 -10.21
CA LEU A 351 5.37 -7.47 -9.01
C LEU A 351 6.05 -8.08 -7.78
N TYR A 352 6.01 -9.41 -7.64
CA TYR A 352 6.74 -10.10 -6.58
C TYR A 352 8.25 -9.87 -6.68
N LEU A 353 8.83 -9.90 -7.88
CA LEU A 353 10.26 -9.64 -8.07
C LEU A 353 10.63 -8.22 -7.63
N SER A 354 9.79 -7.22 -7.88
CA SER A 354 10.05 -5.85 -7.44
C SER A 354 10.13 -5.73 -5.91
N TYR A 355 9.36 -6.55 -5.18
CA TYR A 355 9.47 -6.70 -3.73
C TYR A 355 10.71 -7.51 -3.34
N GLU A 356 11.00 -8.63 -4.03
CA GLU A 356 12.10 -9.54 -3.67
C GLU A 356 13.47 -8.85 -3.67
N VAL A 357 13.69 -7.93 -4.61
CA VAL A 357 14.96 -7.18 -4.74
C VAL A 357 15.09 -5.99 -3.78
N LEU A 358 14.06 -5.70 -2.99
CA LEU A 358 14.15 -4.65 -1.97
C LEU A 358 15.17 -5.04 -0.89
N PRO A 359 15.92 -4.07 -0.34
CA PRO A 359 16.60 -4.21 0.94
C PRO A 359 15.62 -4.67 2.03
N HIS A 360 16.13 -5.38 3.03
CA HIS A 360 15.31 -5.98 4.09
C HIS A 360 14.41 -4.94 4.79
N GLN A 361 14.95 -3.77 5.09
CA GLN A 361 14.23 -2.68 5.75
C GLN A 361 13.06 -2.18 4.90
N LEU A 362 13.31 -1.94 3.61
CA LEU A 362 12.26 -1.53 2.68
C LEU A 362 11.19 -2.61 2.47
N LYS A 363 11.54 -3.89 2.59
CA LYS A 363 10.55 -4.98 2.57
C LYS A 363 9.57 -4.86 3.73
N GLN A 364 10.06 -4.58 4.94
CA GLN A 364 9.21 -4.41 6.11
C GLN A 364 8.30 -3.17 5.97
N CYS A 365 8.88 -2.05 5.52
CA CYS A 365 8.15 -0.83 5.25
C CYS A 365 7.03 -1.03 4.21
N PHE A 366 7.33 -1.76 3.13
CA PHE A 366 6.34 -2.10 2.09
C PHE A 366 5.21 -2.99 2.62
N LEU A 367 5.56 -4.05 3.37
CA LEU A 367 4.56 -4.97 3.94
C LEU A 367 3.66 -4.27 4.96
N TYR A 368 4.19 -3.29 5.69
CA TYR A 368 3.42 -2.50 6.65
C TYR A 368 2.29 -1.71 5.98
N CYS A 369 2.50 -1.23 4.76
CA CYS A 369 1.48 -0.48 4.02
C CYS A 369 0.20 -1.30 3.73
N ALA A 370 0.25 -2.63 3.83
CA ALA A 370 -0.93 -3.49 3.70
C ALA A 370 -1.97 -3.27 4.81
N LEU A 371 -1.61 -2.61 5.92
CA LEU A 371 -2.53 -2.27 7.00
C LEU A 371 -3.52 -1.17 6.62
N PHE A 372 -3.18 -0.34 5.63
CA PHE A 372 -4.07 0.70 5.17
C PHE A 372 -5.20 0.12 4.30
N PRO A 373 -6.42 0.67 4.42
CA PRO A 373 -7.53 0.27 3.56
C PRO A 373 -7.20 0.46 2.08
N GLU A 374 -7.99 -0.17 1.22
CA GLU A 374 -7.96 0.02 -0.23
C GLU A 374 -8.24 1.49 -0.56
N ASP A 375 -7.53 2.06 -1.54
CA ASP A 375 -7.61 3.47 -1.95
C ASP A 375 -7.29 4.52 -0.88
N ALA A 376 -6.86 4.11 0.30
CA ALA A 376 -6.49 5.05 1.34
C ALA A 376 -5.31 5.93 0.90
N THR A 377 -5.43 7.23 1.16
CA THR A 377 -4.30 8.15 1.11
C THR A 377 -3.50 8.07 2.38
N ILE A 378 -2.20 7.91 2.26
CA ILE A 378 -1.28 7.71 3.38
C ILE A 378 -0.38 8.94 3.49
N PHE A 379 -0.40 9.58 4.65
CA PHE A 379 0.47 10.72 4.93
C PHE A 379 1.88 10.25 5.27
N CYS A 380 2.90 10.83 4.61
CA CYS A 380 4.31 10.49 4.78
C CYS A 380 4.74 10.55 6.26
N GLY A 381 4.38 11.64 6.95
CA GLY A 381 4.77 11.86 8.34
C GLY A 381 4.18 10.83 9.33
N ASP A 382 2.95 10.33 9.10
CA ASP A 382 2.36 9.28 9.93
C ASP A 382 3.01 7.93 9.64
N LEU A 383 3.16 7.59 8.36
CA LEU A 383 3.75 6.32 7.94
C LEU A 383 5.21 6.18 8.43
N THR A 384 6.02 7.23 8.31
CA THR A 384 7.41 7.24 8.77
C THR A 384 7.51 7.09 10.29
N ARG A 385 6.65 7.77 11.06
CA ARG A 385 6.58 7.59 12.53
C ARG A 385 6.20 6.16 12.92
N MET A 386 5.25 5.55 12.20
CA MET A 386 4.86 4.16 12.42
C MET A 386 6.02 3.19 12.13
N TRP A 387 6.79 3.39 11.05
CA TRP A 387 7.96 2.57 10.73
C TRP A 387 9.07 2.70 11.77
N VAL A 388 9.31 3.93 12.27
CA VAL A 388 10.28 4.16 13.36
C VAL A 388 9.84 3.45 14.64
N ALA A 389 8.55 3.55 15.02
CA ALA A 389 8.00 2.88 16.19
C ALA A 389 8.05 1.34 16.09
N GLU A 390 7.87 0.77 14.89
CA GLU A 390 8.03 -0.66 14.63
C GLU A 390 9.50 -1.13 14.69
N GLY A 391 10.45 -0.20 14.55
CA GLY A 391 11.88 -0.52 14.54
C GLY A 391 12.39 -1.01 13.19
N PHE A 392 11.76 -0.58 12.08
CA PHE A 392 12.19 -0.96 10.72
C PHE A 392 13.34 -0.11 10.19
N ILE A 393 13.64 0.98 10.87
CA ILE A 393 14.60 1.98 10.44
C ILE A 393 15.93 1.76 11.15
N ASP A 394 16.98 1.62 10.36
CA ASP A 394 18.35 1.48 10.90
C ASP A 394 18.87 2.81 11.44
N GLU A 395 19.44 2.76 12.65
CA GLU A 395 20.17 3.89 13.23
C GLU A 395 21.42 4.16 12.39
N GLN A 396 21.57 5.42 11.93
CA GLN A 396 22.77 5.89 11.26
C GLN A 396 23.38 7.01 12.11
N GLU A 397 24.71 6.94 12.31
CA GLU A 397 25.42 7.91 13.15
C GLU A 397 25.21 9.34 12.62
N GLY A 398 24.69 10.22 13.48
CA GLY A 398 24.45 11.63 13.15
C GLY A 398 23.19 11.92 12.32
N GLN A 399 22.32 10.93 12.07
CA GLN A 399 21.04 11.12 11.36
C GLN A 399 19.84 10.80 12.26
N LEU A 400 18.75 11.55 12.08
CA LEU A 400 17.47 11.23 12.72
C LEU A 400 16.84 10.00 12.03
N LEU A 401 16.18 9.16 12.82
CA LEU A 401 15.46 7.99 12.29
C LEU A 401 14.36 8.40 11.33
N GLU A 402 13.69 9.51 11.61
CA GLU A 402 12.64 10.10 10.78
C GLU A 402 13.16 10.48 9.40
N ASP A 403 14.34 11.10 9.29
CA ASP A 403 14.95 11.47 8.00
C ASP A 403 15.29 10.22 7.17
N THR A 404 15.75 9.16 7.84
CA THR A 404 16.01 7.87 7.17
C THR A 404 14.70 7.20 6.73
N ALA A 405 13.66 7.26 7.55
CA ALA A 405 12.34 6.73 7.22
C ALA A 405 11.71 7.48 6.03
N GLU A 406 11.87 8.80 5.96
CA GLU A 406 11.41 9.62 4.85
C GLU A 406 12.14 9.26 3.54
N ARG A 407 13.45 8.98 3.60
CA ARG A 407 14.19 8.44 2.44
C ARG A 407 13.64 7.09 1.99
N TYR A 408 13.26 6.20 2.91
CA TYR A 408 12.65 4.92 2.57
C TYR A 408 11.28 5.10 1.92
N TYR A 409 10.49 6.07 2.38
CA TYR A 409 9.22 6.45 1.75
C TYR A 409 9.42 6.90 0.30
N HIS A 410 10.33 7.83 0.06
CA HIS A 410 10.63 8.30 -1.30
C HIS A 410 11.22 7.21 -2.19
N GLU A 411 11.99 6.28 -1.61
CA GLU A 411 12.52 5.15 -2.37
C GLU A 411 11.41 4.18 -2.82
N LEU A 412 10.42 3.90 -1.97
CA LEU A 412 9.26 3.09 -2.36
C LEU A 412 8.45 3.77 -3.48
N ILE A 413 8.32 5.10 -3.44
CA ILE A 413 7.71 5.88 -4.54
C ILE A 413 8.57 5.76 -5.80
N HIS A 414 9.87 5.97 -5.70
CA HIS A 414 10.78 5.89 -6.84
C HIS A 414 10.73 4.51 -7.52
N ARG A 415 10.54 3.45 -6.74
CA ARG A 415 10.37 2.06 -7.24
C ARG A 415 8.96 1.74 -7.73
N ASN A 416 8.04 2.71 -7.78
CA ASN A 416 6.62 2.54 -8.13
C ASN A 416 5.88 1.53 -7.23
N LEU A 417 6.33 1.33 -6.00
CA LEU A 417 5.66 0.49 -5.01
C LEU A 417 4.65 1.29 -4.17
N LEU A 418 4.87 2.59 -4.05
CA LEU A 418 3.91 3.59 -3.63
C LEU A 418 3.72 4.61 -4.76
N GLN A 419 2.54 5.19 -4.89
CA GLN A 419 2.20 6.18 -5.89
C GLN A 419 1.89 7.50 -5.19
N PRO A 420 2.58 8.61 -5.52
CA PRO A 420 2.24 9.90 -4.94
C PRO A 420 0.81 10.28 -5.32
N ASP A 421 0.09 10.92 -4.40
CA ASP A 421 -1.22 11.47 -4.68
C ASP A 421 -1.03 12.76 -5.51
N GLY A 422 -1.60 12.78 -6.70
CA GLY A 422 -1.47 13.91 -7.64
C GLY A 422 -2.10 15.23 -7.16
N LEU A 423 -2.84 15.21 -6.03
CA LEU A 423 -3.36 16.43 -5.40
C LEU A 423 -2.29 17.19 -4.62
N TYR A 424 -1.19 16.54 -4.23
CA TYR A 424 -0.14 17.10 -3.39
C TYR A 424 1.20 17.09 -4.13
N PHE A 425 1.66 18.28 -4.53
CA PHE A 425 2.89 18.47 -5.33
C PHE A 425 4.18 18.14 -4.57
N ASP A 426 4.14 18.14 -3.24
CA ASP A 426 5.27 17.87 -2.36
C ASP A 426 5.48 16.37 -2.07
N HIS A 427 4.66 15.50 -2.66
CA HIS A 427 4.66 14.05 -2.44
C HIS A 427 4.49 13.66 -0.96
N SER A 428 3.93 14.55 -0.14
CA SER A 428 3.65 14.27 1.26
C SER A 428 2.57 13.20 1.47
N TRP A 429 1.79 12.91 0.42
CA TRP A 429 0.74 11.88 0.42
C TRP A 429 0.97 10.87 -0.69
N CYS A 430 0.71 9.62 -0.38
CA CYS A 430 0.78 8.53 -1.37
C CYS A 430 -0.41 7.58 -1.26
N LYS A 431 -0.50 6.70 -2.24
CA LYS A 431 -1.43 5.56 -2.29
C LYS A 431 -0.67 4.30 -2.66
N MET A 432 -1.17 3.15 -2.25
CA MET A 432 -0.68 1.87 -2.72
C MET A 432 -1.66 1.31 -3.74
N HIS A 433 -1.17 0.97 -4.95
CA HIS A 433 -2.00 0.32 -5.97
C HIS A 433 -2.52 -1.03 -5.48
N ASP A 434 -3.80 -1.36 -5.75
CA ASP A 434 -4.47 -2.58 -5.26
C ASP A 434 -3.68 -3.88 -5.44
N LEU A 435 -3.11 -4.10 -6.62
CA LEU A 435 -2.30 -5.30 -6.86
C LEU A 435 -1.06 -5.36 -5.97
N LEU A 436 -0.44 -4.22 -5.65
CA LEU A 436 0.69 -4.14 -4.74
C LEU A 436 0.23 -4.32 -3.29
N ARG A 437 -0.94 -3.77 -2.93
CA ARG A 437 -1.55 -3.99 -1.62
C ARG A 437 -1.95 -5.45 -1.43
N GLN A 438 -2.55 -6.09 -2.44
CA GLN A 438 -2.86 -7.53 -2.42
C GLN A 438 -1.60 -8.37 -2.28
N LEU A 439 -0.51 -8.02 -2.97
CA LEU A 439 0.79 -8.67 -2.82
C LEU A 439 1.32 -8.51 -1.39
N ALA A 440 1.33 -7.29 -0.84
CA ALA A 440 1.78 -7.01 0.52
C ALA A 440 0.94 -7.75 1.55
N SER A 441 -0.40 -7.76 1.40
CA SER A 441 -1.34 -8.49 2.27
C SER A 441 -1.11 -10.01 2.21
N TYR A 442 -0.90 -10.55 1.00
CA TYR A 442 -0.60 -11.98 0.83
C TYR A 442 0.70 -12.38 1.51
N LEU A 443 1.75 -11.56 1.38
CA LEU A 443 3.06 -11.84 1.96
C LEU A 443 3.07 -11.66 3.48
N SER A 444 2.31 -10.70 4.01
CA SER A 444 2.24 -10.40 5.46
C SER A 444 1.09 -11.08 6.20
N ARG A 445 0.28 -11.92 5.54
CA ARG A 445 -0.97 -12.51 6.07
C ARG A 445 -0.87 -13.24 7.40
N GLU A 446 0.32 -13.70 7.79
CA GLU A 446 0.52 -14.37 9.09
C GLU A 446 0.78 -13.38 10.22
N GLU A 447 1.22 -12.16 9.91
CA GLU A 447 1.63 -11.14 10.87
C GLU A 447 0.67 -9.94 10.92
N CYS A 448 0.00 -9.64 9.80
CA CYS A 448 -0.90 -8.51 9.64
C CYS A 448 -2.34 -8.99 9.46
N PHE A 449 -3.25 -8.30 10.11
CA PHE A 449 -4.69 -8.51 9.96
C PHE A 449 -5.38 -7.15 9.73
N VAL A 450 -6.27 -7.11 8.74
CA VAL A 450 -7.13 -5.96 8.44
C VAL A 450 -8.56 -6.44 8.45
N GLY A 451 -9.41 -5.86 9.29
CA GLY A 451 -10.81 -6.24 9.40
C GLY A 451 -11.35 -6.17 10.83
N ASP A 452 -12.49 -6.85 11.07
CA ASP A 452 -13.05 -6.98 12.40
C ASP A 452 -12.28 -8.05 13.21
N PRO A 453 -11.58 -7.67 14.30
CA PRO A 453 -10.76 -8.59 15.08
C PRO A 453 -11.53 -9.76 15.68
N GLU A 454 -12.84 -9.64 15.92
CA GLU A 454 -13.67 -10.76 16.38
C GLU A 454 -13.71 -11.93 15.40
N SER A 455 -13.48 -11.67 14.10
CA SER A 455 -13.44 -12.70 13.07
C SER A 455 -12.16 -13.56 13.12
N LEU A 456 -11.15 -13.14 13.88
CA LEU A 456 -9.89 -13.87 14.01
C LEU A 456 -10.05 -15.13 14.84
N GLY A 457 -9.64 -16.26 14.30
CA GLY A 457 -9.47 -17.49 15.08
C GLY A 457 -8.31 -17.37 16.09
N THR A 458 -8.44 -18.03 17.25
CA THR A 458 -7.43 -18.01 18.32
C THR A 458 -6.04 -18.45 17.84
N ASN A 459 -5.95 -19.44 16.95
CA ASN A 459 -4.69 -19.91 16.36
C ASN A 459 -4.01 -18.86 15.47
N THR A 460 -4.77 -18.01 14.79
CA THR A 460 -4.25 -16.92 13.97
C THR A 460 -3.81 -15.76 14.84
N MET A 461 -4.61 -15.45 15.87
CA MET A 461 -4.34 -14.34 16.79
C MET A 461 -2.99 -14.46 17.51
N CYS A 462 -2.51 -15.66 17.83
CA CYS A 462 -1.20 -15.85 18.48
C CYS A 462 0.00 -15.48 17.57
N LYS A 463 -0.20 -15.42 16.25
CA LYS A 463 0.82 -15.05 15.26
C LYS A 463 0.76 -13.59 14.84
N VAL A 464 -0.41 -12.97 14.95
CA VAL A 464 -0.63 -11.59 14.51
C VAL A 464 0.19 -10.61 15.34
N ARG A 465 0.87 -9.71 14.66
CA ARG A 465 1.70 -8.62 15.21
C ARG A 465 1.08 -7.26 14.99
N ARG A 466 0.27 -7.11 13.95
CA ARG A 466 -0.32 -5.85 13.51
C ARG A 466 -1.78 -6.03 13.18
N ILE A 467 -2.61 -5.19 13.74
CA ILE A 467 -4.05 -5.19 13.52
C ILE A 467 -4.46 -3.80 13.06
N SER A 468 -5.09 -3.73 11.90
CA SER A 468 -5.84 -2.58 11.43
C SER A 468 -7.33 -2.91 11.54
N VAL A 469 -8.01 -2.20 12.41
CA VAL A 469 -9.43 -2.44 12.68
C VAL A 469 -10.27 -1.82 11.58
N VAL A 470 -11.12 -2.64 10.98
CA VAL A 470 -12.18 -2.21 10.07
C VAL A 470 -13.46 -2.88 10.56
N THR A 471 -14.31 -2.12 11.23
CA THR A 471 -15.55 -2.66 11.82
C THR A 471 -16.68 -1.64 11.75
N GLU A 472 -17.90 -2.12 11.61
CA GLU A 472 -19.13 -1.31 11.74
C GLU A 472 -19.62 -1.25 13.19
N LYS A 473 -18.97 -1.97 14.12
CA LYS A 473 -19.35 -2.04 15.53
C LYS A 473 -18.80 -0.87 16.33
N ASP A 474 -19.55 -0.41 17.32
CA ASP A 474 -19.12 0.66 18.23
C ASP A 474 -18.03 0.20 19.21
N ILE A 475 -17.89 -1.09 19.45
CA ILE A 475 -16.95 -1.68 20.41
C ILE A 475 -16.10 -2.73 19.69
N VAL A 476 -14.79 -2.57 19.82
CA VAL A 476 -13.81 -3.55 19.32
C VAL A 476 -13.53 -4.57 20.41
N VAL A 477 -13.69 -5.85 20.07
CA VAL A 477 -13.41 -6.99 20.94
C VAL A 477 -12.36 -7.86 20.26
N LEU A 478 -11.36 -8.31 21.03
CA LEU A 478 -10.41 -9.33 20.56
C LEU A 478 -10.86 -10.72 21.02
N PRO A 479 -10.61 -11.77 20.22
CA PRO A 479 -10.89 -13.14 20.62
C PRO A 479 -10.23 -13.46 21.96
N SER A 480 -10.93 -14.15 22.86
CA SER A 480 -10.34 -14.57 24.12
C SER A 480 -9.29 -15.67 23.86
N MET A 481 -8.13 -15.55 24.52
CA MET A 481 -7.04 -16.54 24.43
C MET A 481 -6.79 -17.14 25.81
N ASP A 482 -6.51 -18.44 25.87
CA ASP A 482 -6.21 -19.17 27.10
C ASP A 482 -4.91 -18.72 27.79
N LYS A 483 -4.02 -18.07 27.07
CA LYS A 483 -2.78 -17.47 27.58
C LYS A 483 -2.84 -15.94 27.40
N ASP A 484 -2.79 -15.26 28.49
CA ASP A 484 -3.10 -13.84 28.71
C ASP A 484 -2.26 -12.80 27.93
N GLN A 485 -1.51 -13.15 26.90
CA GLN A 485 -0.62 -12.19 26.24
C GLN A 485 -0.74 -12.26 24.73
N TYR A 486 -1.29 -11.18 24.16
CA TYR A 486 -1.22 -10.95 22.73
C TYR A 486 0.16 -10.42 22.34
N LYS A 487 0.68 -10.91 21.23
CA LYS A 487 1.95 -10.46 20.67
C LYS A 487 1.79 -9.26 19.72
N VAL A 488 0.67 -8.57 19.80
CA VAL A 488 0.32 -7.43 18.95
C VAL A 488 1.21 -6.23 19.30
N ARG A 489 1.87 -5.67 18.29
CA ARG A 489 2.75 -4.50 18.38
C ARG A 489 2.10 -3.23 17.83
N CYS A 490 1.23 -3.39 16.84
CA CYS A 490 0.50 -2.31 16.22
C CYS A 490 -0.99 -2.60 16.27
N PHE A 491 -1.74 -1.65 16.80
CA PHE A 491 -3.20 -1.67 16.83
C PHE A 491 -3.70 -0.31 16.36
N THR A 492 -4.29 -0.27 15.17
CA THR A 492 -4.70 0.97 14.52
C THR A 492 -6.15 0.88 14.07
N ASN A 493 -6.84 2.03 14.02
CA ASN A 493 -8.17 2.16 13.45
C ASN A 493 -8.14 3.12 12.26
N LEU A 494 -7.68 2.63 11.12
CA LEU A 494 -7.53 3.42 9.89
C LEU A 494 -8.83 3.55 9.08
N SER A 495 -9.96 3.11 9.61
CA SER A 495 -11.27 3.15 8.93
C SER A 495 -11.98 4.51 9.00
N GLY A 496 -11.44 5.46 9.77
CA GLY A 496 -12.06 6.79 9.97
C GLY A 496 -13.31 6.79 10.84
N LYS A 497 -13.75 5.65 11.36
CA LYS A 497 -14.86 5.54 12.31
C LYS A 497 -14.32 5.41 13.74
N SER A 498 -14.90 6.16 14.68
CA SER A 498 -14.55 6.02 16.10
C SER A 498 -15.06 4.69 16.64
N ALA A 499 -14.18 3.86 17.16
CA ALA A 499 -14.53 2.65 17.86
C ALA A 499 -14.01 2.69 19.30
N ARG A 500 -14.77 2.15 20.23
CA ARG A 500 -14.35 2.05 21.64
C ARG A 500 -13.59 0.75 21.85
N ILE A 501 -12.50 0.83 22.58
CA ILE A 501 -11.70 -0.33 22.98
C ILE A 501 -11.97 -0.59 24.46
N ASP A 502 -12.23 -1.87 24.82
CA ASP A 502 -12.38 -2.22 26.23
C ASP A 502 -11.04 -2.08 26.98
N ASN A 503 -11.09 -1.40 28.13
CA ASN A 503 -9.92 -1.17 28.98
C ASN A 503 -9.20 -2.46 29.43
N SER A 504 -9.89 -3.59 29.48
CA SER A 504 -9.28 -4.89 29.78
C SER A 504 -8.30 -5.35 28.70
N LEU A 505 -8.49 -4.88 27.48
CA LEU A 505 -7.66 -5.22 26.32
C LEU A 505 -6.23 -4.68 26.49
N PHE A 506 -6.07 -3.44 26.93
CA PHE A 506 -4.75 -2.81 27.10
C PHE A 506 -3.84 -3.58 28.07
N LYS A 507 -4.41 -4.23 29.08
CA LYS A 507 -3.66 -5.06 30.03
C LYS A 507 -3.06 -6.31 29.36
N ARG A 508 -3.61 -6.72 28.23
CA ARG A 508 -3.19 -7.91 27.47
C ARG A 508 -2.22 -7.58 26.33
N LEU A 509 -2.21 -6.33 25.83
CA LEU A 509 -1.38 -5.87 24.73
C LEU A 509 0.02 -5.43 25.23
N VAL A 510 0.75 -6.35 25.86
CA VAL A 510 2.03 -6.06 26.54
C VAL A 510 3.18 -5.70 25.58
N CYS A 511 3.06 -6.02 24.31
CA CYS A 511 4.06 -5.75 23.27
C CYS A 511 3.70 -4.54 22.41
N LEU A 512 2.64 -3.78 22.75
CA LEU A 512 2.14 -2.69 21.92
C LEU A 512 3.16 -1.56 21.79
N ARG A 513 3.46 -1.17 20.57
CA ARG A 513 4.33 -0.05 20.17
C ARG A 513 3.56 1.09 19.54
N ILE A 514 2.49 0.76 18.80
CA ILE A 514 1.65 1.72 18.08
C ILE A 514 0.21 1.51 18.49
N LEU A 515 -0.44 2.60 18.89
CA LEU A 515 -1.86 2.71 19.10
C LEU A 515 -2.33 3.97 18.38
N ASP A 516 -3.20 3.83 17.38
CA ASP A 516 -3.73 4.93 16.57
C ASP A 516 -5.24 4.75 16.33
#